data_05310592a9124ddf0a69a784a26e676c
#
_entry.id   05310592a9124ddf0a69a784a26e676c
#
_cell.length_a   1.000
_cell.length_b   1.000
_cell.length_c   1.000
_cell.angle_alpha   90.00
_cell.angle_beta   90.00
_cell.angle_gamma   90.00
#
_symmetry.space_group_name_H-M   'P 1'
#
loop_
_entity.id
_entity.type
_entity.pdbx_description
1 polymer ?
#
loop_
_entity_poly.entity_id
_entity_poly.type
_entity_poly.pdbx_seq_one_letter_code
_entity_poly.pdbx_strand_id
1 'polypeptide(L)'
;VVSTVLTTDANPTLPAEYRTQDKPAVARGLMRPLKNAVQSIQFVKALLWLVAALVLAAVVYLGVLDRTRDIAVFKATGASTAAVGAGVCVQAVVVAVLAAVLGVGLGVLLAPRFPMQVDIESGSMMSLPLLAMAIGMLAGMLGVRRVAGIEPVTAFGGP
;
A
#
# COMPACT_ATOMS: atom_id res chain seq x y z
N VAL A 1 24.48 37.70 9.21
CA VAL A 1 24.68 36.78 10.35
C VAL A 1 25.27 35.50 9.79
N VAL A 2 26.55 35.23 10.08
CA VAL A 2 27.21 33.98 9.67
C VAL A 2 26.80 32.89 10.66
N SER A 3 26.13 31.85 10.17
CA SER A 3 25.60 30.79 11.01
C SER A 3 26.58 29.65 11.28
N THR A 4 27.55 29.42 10.40
CA THR A 4 28.53 28.33 10.53
C THR A 4 29.83 28.64 9.83
N VAL A 5 30.96 28.30 10.48
CA VAL A 5 32.31 28.35 9.89
C VAL A 5 32.91 26.95 9.97
N LEU A 6 33.40 26.43 8.85
CA LEU A 6 34.13 25.19 8.80
C LEU A 6 35.62 25.43 8.97
N THR A 7 36.25 24.81 9.95
CA THR A 7 37.70 24.87 10.17
C THR A 7 38.29 23.47 10.07
N THR A 8 39.49 23.39 9.53
CA THR A 8 40.23 22.16 9.37
C THR A 8 41.12 21.84 10.57
N ASP A 9 41.32 22.85 11.45
CA ASP A 9 42.19 22.69 12.63
C ASP A 9 41.52 21.88 13.73
N ALA A 10 42.28 20.99 14.33
CA ALA A 10 41.80 20.11 15.38
C ALA A 10 41.49 20.86 16.72
N ASN A 11 42.04 22.06 16.90
CA ASN A 11 41.85 22.86 18.10
C ASN A 11 41.85 24.35 17.78
N PRO A 12 40.80 24.88 17.11
CA PRO A 12 40.77 26.31 16.74
C PRO A 12 40.54 27.15 18.00
N THR A 13 41.37 28.17 18.16
CA THR A 13 41.17 29.23 19.17
C THR A 13 40.04 30.16 18.70
N LEU A 14 38.81 29.80 19.07
CA LEU A 14 37.62 30.58 18.75
C LEU A 14 37.17 31.42 19.94
N PRO A 15 36.60 32.62 19.72
CA PRO A 15 35.96 33.40 20.77
C PRO A 15 34.89 32.62 21.50
N ALA A 16 34.63 32.91 22.77
CA ALA A 16 33.70 32.18 23.62
C ALA A 16 32.24 32.10 23.11
N GLU A 17 31.89 32.88 22.10
CA GLU A 17 30.57 32.88 21.45
C GLU A 17 30.38 31.73 20.47
N TYR A 18 31.44 31.01 20.07
CA TYR A 18 31.37 29.94 19.09
C TYR A 18 31.39 28.59 19.79
N ARG A 19 30.42 27.74 19.47
CA ARG A 19 30.43 26.34 19.91
C ARG A 19 31.09 25.47 18.84
N THR A 20 32.21 24.86 19.21
CA THR A 20 32.81 23.81 18.36
C THR A 20 31.96 22.56 18.45
N GLN A 21 31.51 22.07 17.32
CA GLN A 21 30.82 20.78 17.23
C GLN A 21 31.63 19.85 16.34
N ASP A 22 31.81 18.64 16.80
CA ASP A 22 32.52 17.59 16.08
C ASP A 22 31.70 17.17 14.85
N LYS A 23 32.37 16.85 13.71
CA LYS A 23 31.73 16.43 12.48
C LYS A 23 30.63 15.37 12.68
N PRO A 24 30.85 14.31 13.51
CA PRO A 24 29.80 13.31 13.74
C PRO A 24 28.62 13.85 14.59
N ALA A 25 28.82 14.90 15.39
CA ALA A 25 27.75 15.54 16.14
C ALA A 25 26.84 16.38 15.23
N VAL A 26 27.44 17.13 14.33
CA VAL A 26 26.72 17.92 13.31
C VAL A 26 25.95 16.99 12.36
N ALA A 27 26.60 15.94 11.87
CA ALA A 27 25.95 14.95 11.00
C ALA A 27 24.74 14.30 11.70
N ARG A 28 24.87 13.93 12.96
CA ARG A 28 23.74 13.38 13.75
C ARG A 28 22.63 14.40 13.96
N GLY A 29 22.96 15.68 14.17
CA GLY A 29 21.97 16.75 14.33
C GLY A 29 21.17 16.99 13.04
N LEU A 30 21.85 16.97 11.90
CA LEU A 30 21.22 17.13 10.57
C LEU A 30 20.42 15.90 10.15
N MET A 31 20.84 14.71 10.59
CA MET A 31 20.15 13.44 10.26
C MET A 31 18.88 13.20 11.07
N ARG A 32 18.74 13.80 12.26
CA ARG A 32 17.54 13.60 13.10
C ARG A 32 16.25 14.08 12.43
N PRO A 33 16.14 15.32 11.92
CA PRO A 33 14.92 15.77 11.24
C PRO A 33 14.63 14.95 9.98
N LEU A 34 15.67 14.51 9.25
CA LEU A 34 15.52 13.64 8.08
C LEU A 34 14.95 12.26 8.46
N LYS A 35 15.44 11.65 9.54
CA LYS A 35 14.87 10.39 10.05
C LYS A 35 13.41 10.52 10.43
N ASN A 36 13.04 11.58 11.12
CA ASN A 36 11.66 11.82 11.51
C ASN A 36 10.76 12.04 10.28
N ALA A 37 11.24 12.79 9.28
CA ALA A 37 10.51 12.97 8.02
C ALA A 37 10.30 11.65 7.29
N VAL A 38 11.34 10.82 7.15
CA VAL A 38 11.23 9.48 6.53
C VAL A 38 10.25 8.59 7.29
N GLN A 39 10.29 8.60 8.61
CA GLN A 39 9.37 7.82 9.44
C GLN A 39 7.92 8.29 9.26
N SER A 40 7.67 9.59 9.18
CA SER A 40 6.35 10.14 8.91
C SER A 40 5.84 9.73 7.53
N ILE A 41 6.69 9.76 6.50
CA ILE A 41 6.35 9.31 5.15
C ILE A 41 6.01 7.82 5.14
N GLN A 42 6.77 6.99 5.85
CA GLN A 42 6.47 5.55 5.97
C GLN A 42 5.13 5.29 6.65
N PHE A 43 4.81 6.06 7.69
CA PHE A 43 3.52 5.96 8.36
C PHE A 43 2.36 6.34 7.43
N VAL A 44 2.47 7.44 6.70
CA VAL A 44 1.47 7.84 5.69
C VAL A 44 1.34 6.79 4.60
N LYS A 45 2.45 6.23 4.13
CA LYS A 45 2.46 5.13 3.16
C LYS A 45 1.69 3.90 3.69
N ALA A 46 1.91 3.52 4.94
CA ALA A 46 1.20 2.40 5.56
C ALA A 46 -0.31 2.66 5.67
N LEU A 47 -0.71 3.89 6.03
CA LEU A 47 -2.13 4.28 6.04
C LEU A 47 -2.76 4.23 4.65
N LEU A 48 -2.06 4.69 3.62
CA LEU A 48 -2.54 4.60 2.23
C LEU A 48 -2.74 3.14 1.79
N TRP A 49 -1.83 2.25 2.16
CA TRP A 49 -1.98 0.82 1.89
C TRP A 49 -3.19 0.22 2.61
N LEU A 50 -3.40 0.59 3.87
CA LEU A 50 -4.57 0.16 4.64
C LEU A 50 -5.86 0.62 3.97
N VAL A 51 -5.95 1.89 3.58
CA VAL A 51 -7.13 2.44 2.89
C VAL A 51 -7.37 1.71 1.57
N ALA A 52 -6.33 1.50 0.76
CA ALA A 52 -6.44 0.76 -0.50
C ALA A 52 -6.96 -0.66 -0.27
N ALA A 53 -6.46 -1.36 0.76
CA ALA A 53 -6.92 -2.70 1.11
C ALA A 53 -8.39 -2.71 1.54
N LEU A 54 -8.82 -1.72 2.34
CA LEU A 54 -10.22 -1.58 2.76
C LEU A 54 -11.15 -1.30 1.59
N VAL A 55 -10.77 -0.41 0.68
CA VAL A 55 -11.56 -0.10 -0.53
C VAL A 55 -11.69 -1.35 -1.40
N LEU A 56 -10.59 -2.07 -1.65
CA LEU A 56 -10.63 -3.30 -2.43
C LEU A 56 -11.52 -4.35 -1.76
N ALA A 57 -11.40 -4.54 -0.45
CA ALA A 57 -12.25 -5.47 0.30
C ALA A 57 -13.73 -5.09 0.22
N ALA A 58 -14.06 -3.79 0.30
CA ALA A 58 -15.43 -3.30 0.16
C ALA A 58 -15.99 -3.57 -1.24
N VAL A 59 -15.21 -3.30 -2.29
CA VAL A 59 -15.62 -3.56 -3.69
C VAL A 59 -15.87 -5.06 -3.93
N VAL A 60 -14.97 -5.93 -3.45
CA VAL A 60 -15.14 -7.37 -3.55
C VAL A 60 -16.36 -7.83 -2.78
N TYR A 61 -16.56 -7.33 -1.56
CA TYR A 61 -17.70 -7.66 -0.73
C TYR A 61 -19.04 -7.27 -1.38
N LEU A 62 -19.14 -6.04 -1.90
CA LEU A 62 -20.32 -5.56 -2.63
C LEU A 62 -20.58 -6.40 -3.88
N GLY A 63 -19.54 -6.71 -4.66
CA GLY A 63 -19.66 -7.55 -5.85
C GLY A 63 -20.16 -8.97 -5.54
N VAL A 64 -19.85 -9.53 -4.37
CA VAL A 64 -20.41 -10.79 -3.92
C VAL A 64 -21.88 -10.62 -3.51
N LEU A 65 -22.24 -9.53 -2.85
CA LEU A 65 -23.63 -9.22 -2.48
C LEU A 65 -24.53 -9.09 -3.70
N ASP A 66 -24.10 -8.35 -4.71
CA ASP A 66 -24.86 -8.14 -5.96
C ASP A 66 -25.12 -9.45 -6.71
N ARG A 67 -24.22 -10.45 -6.56
CA ARG A 67 -24.32 -11.75 -7.23
C ARG A 67 -24.78 -12.88 -6.29
N THR A 68 -25.35 -12.55 -5.15
CA THR A 68 -25.76 -13.55 -4.15
C THR A 68 -26.72 -14.59 -4.73
N ARG A 69 -27.68 -14.16 -5.55
CA ARG A 69 -28.65 -15.03 -6.22
C ARG A 69 -27.97 -16.00 -7.20
N ASP A 70 -27.06 -15.49 -8.03
CA ASP A 70 -26.35 -16.32 -9.02
C ASP A 70 -25.48 -17.35 -8.30
N ILE A 71 -24.79 -16.94 -7.22
CA ILE A 71 -23.97 -17.83 -6.40
C ILE A 71 -24.84 -18.93 -5.74
N ALA A 72 -26.02 -18.57 -5.27
CA ALA A 72 -26.96 -19.55 -4.68
C ALA A 72 -27.42 -20.56 -5.73
N VAL A 73 -27.71 -20.13 -6.96
CA VAL A 73 -28.06 -21.03 -8.08
C VAL A 73 -26.89 -21.96 -8.43
N PHE A 74 -25.67 -21.45 -8.54
CA PHE A 74 -24.47 -22.28 -8.78
C PHE A 74 -24.28 -23.33 -7.67
N LYS A 75 -24.49 -22.98 -6.41
CA LYS A 75 -24.43 -23.94 -5.30
C LYS A 75 -25.54 -24.97 -5.37
N ALA A 76 -26.75 -24.57 -5.77
CA ALA A 76 -27.89 -25.51 -5.92
C ALA A 76 -27.66 -26.50 -7.07
N THR A 77 -26.95 -26.14 -8.14
CA THR A 77 -26.55 -27.01 -9.26
C THR A 77 -25.35 -27.91 -8.94
N GLY A 78 -24.79 -27.82 -7.71
CA GLY A 78 -23.73 -28.71 -7.26
C GLY A 78 -22.33 -28.09 -7.29
N ALA A 79 -22.20 -26.79 -7.61
CA ALA A 79 -20.91 -26.12 -7.53
C ALA A 79 -20.39 -26.07 -6.09
N SER A 80 -19.15 -26.48 -5.87
CA SER A 80 -18.55 -26.42 -4.55
C SER A 80 -18.30 -24.98 -4.10
N THR A 81 -18.50 -24.70 -2.82
CA THR A 81 -18.20 -23.39 -2.21
C THR A 81 -16.74 -22.96 -2.48
N ALA A 82 -15.82 -23.94 -2.56
CA ALA A 82 -14.42 -23.69 -2.86
C ALA A 82 -14.22 -23.20 -4.30
N ALA A 83 -14.94 -23.77 -5.29
CA ALA A 83 -14.83 -23.34 -6.68
C ALA A 83 -15.35 -21.91 -6.88
N VAL A 84 -16.51 -21.60 -6.30
CA VAL A 84 -17.08 -20.23 -6.35
C VAL A 84 -16.17 -19.25 -5.61
N GLY A 85 -15.67 -19.63 -4.44
CA GLY A 85 -14.75 -18.83 -3.67
C GLY A 85 -13.42 -18.56 -4.39
N ALA A 86 -12.86 -19.56 -5.09
CA ALA A 86 -11.68 -19.40 -5.91
C ALA A 86 -11.90 -18.36 -7.02
N GLY A 87 -13.06 -18.35 -7.66
CA GLY A 87 -13.42 -17.35 -8.65
C GLY A 87 -13.39 -15.92 -8.06
N VAL A 88 -13.95 -15.73 -6.87
CA VAL A 88 -13.92 -14.43 -6.17
C VAL A 88 -12.48 -14.01 -5.83
N CYS A 89 -11.64 -14.94 -5.37
CA CYS A 89 -10.23 -14.67 -5.11
C CYS A 89 -9.48 -14.27 -6.37
N VAL A 90 -9.64 -14.98 -7.46
CA VAL A 90 -9.01 -14.67 -8.75
C VAL A 90 -9.44 -13.28 -9.23
N GLN A 91 -10.74 -12.98 -9.16
CA GLN A 91 -11.25 -11.66 -9.52
C GLN A 91 -10.60 -10.55 -8.67
N ALA A 92 -10.50 -10.73 -7.36
CA ALA A 92 -9.89 -9.75 -6.46
C ALA A 92 -8.41 -9.52 -6.79
N VAL A 93 -7.67 -10.60 -7.06
CA VAL A 93 -6.25 -10.52 -7.44
C VAL A 93 -6.08 -9.81 -8.79
N VAL A 94 -6.89 -10.15 -9.79
CA VAL A 94 -6.83 -9.51 -11.11
C VAL A 94 -7.08 -8.01 -11.01
N VAL A 95 -8.11 -7.60 -10.28
CA VAL A 95 -8.42 -6.17 -10.07
C VAL A 95 -7.28 -5.47 -9.34
N ALA A 96 -6.72 -6.08 -8.30
CA ALA A 96 -5.61 -5.51 -7.54
C ALA A 96 -4.34 -5.33 -8.41
N VAL A 97 -4.00 -6.33 -9.21
CA VAL A 97 -2.84 -6.28 -10.12
C VAL A 97 -3.04 -5.24 -11.22
N LEU A 98 -4.21 -5.19 -11.83
CA LEU A 98 -4.53 -4.17 -12.85
C LEU A 98 -4.44 -2.76 -12.25
N ALA A 99 -5.00 -2.53 -11.07
CA ALA A 99 -4.91 -1.27 -10.38
C ALA A 99 -3.44 -0.89 -10.06
N ALA A 100 -2.62 -1.84 -9.65
CA ALA A 100 -1.20 -1.61 -9.38
C ALA A 100 -0.43 -1.25 -10.65
N VAL A 101 -0.67 -1.96 -11.75
CA VAL A 101 -0.02 -1.69 -13.05
C VAL A 101 -0.41 -0.29 -13.57
N LEU A 102 -1.69 0.05 -13.50
CA LEU A 102 -2.18 1.38 -13.89
C LEU A 102 -1.60 2.47 -12.96
N GLY A 103 -1.52 2.21 -11.66
CA GLY A 103 -0.94 3.13 -10.70
C GLY A 103 0.55 3.39 -10.94
N VAL A 104 1.33 2.35 -11.21
CA VAL A 104 2.75 2.46 -11.58
C VAL A 104 2.89 3.21 -12.91
N GLY A 105 2.09 2.86 -13.92
CA GLY A 105 2.11 3.52 -15.22
C GLY A 105 1.81 5.03 -15.12
N LEU A 106 0.79 5.40 -14.37
CA LEU A 106 0.47 6.80 -14.08
C LEU A 106 1.59 7.49 -13.30
N GLY A 107 2.18 6.83 -12.32
CA GLY A 107 3.30 7.34 -11.55
C GLY A 107 4.50 7.69 -12.43
N VAL A 108 4.90 6.78 -13.32
CA VAL A 108 5.98 6.99 -14.29
C VAL A 108 5.65 8.11 -15.27
N LEU A 109 4.41 8.18 -15.74
CA LEU A 109 3.96 9.22 -16.68
C LEU A 109 3.96 10.63 -16.06
N LEU A 110 3.62 10.71 -14.77
CA LEU A 110 3.55 11.97 -14.05
C LEU A 110 4.91 12.41 -13.45
N ALA A 111 5.82 11.47 -13.21
CA ALA A 111 7.13 11.72 -12.61
C ALA A 111 7.88 12.94 -13.21
N PRO A 112 7.98 13.10 -14.57
CA PRO A 112 8.70 14.22 -15.16
C PRO A 112 8.01 15.59 -14.97
N ARG A 113 6.78 15.63 -14.48
CA ARG A 113 6.06 16.89 -14.22
C ARG A 113 6.27 17.42 -12.81
N PHE A 114 6.86 16.64 -11.93
CA PHE A 114 7.23 17.10 -10.60
C PHE A 114 8.56 17.85 -10.65
N PRO A 115 8.68 19.02 -9.97
CA PRO A 115 9.91 19.82 -9.96
C PRO A 115 11.04 19.19 -9.14
N MET A 116 10.82 18.04 -8.52
CA MET A 116 11.80 17.27 -7.75
C MET A 116 12.21 16.03 -8.55
N GLN A 117 13.48 15.68 -8.49
CA GLN A 117 13.96 14.41 -9.05
C GLN A 117 13.33 13.27 -8.25
N VAL A 118 12.39 12.57 -8.87
CA VAL A 118 11.77 11.38 -8.32
C VAL A 118 12.53 10.17 -8.84
N ASP A 119 13.52 9.72 -8.07
CA ASP A 119 14.20 8.45 -8.35
C ASP A 119 13.27 7.31 -7.96
N ILE A 120 12.67 6.68 -8.95
CA ILE A 120 11.86 5.47 -8.75
C ILE A 120 12.83 4.29 -8.70
N GLU A 121 13.14 3.84 -7.51
CA GLU A 121 13.98 2.66 -7.29
C GLU A 121 13.36 1.43 -7.98
N SER A 122 14.16 0.75 -8.80
CA SER A 122 13.72 -0.41 -9.58
C SER A 122 13.12 -1.52 -8.70
N GLY A 123 13.58 -1.63 -7.45
CA GLY A 123 13.03 -2.55 -6.45
C GLY A 123 11.57 -2.24 -6.09
N SER A 124 11.18 -0.97 -6.10
CA SER A 124 9.81 -0.56 -5.81
C SER A 124 8.85 -0.93 -6.94
N MET A 125 9.28 -0.91 -8.20
CA MET A 125 8.45 -1.30 -9.34
C MET A 125 8.01 -2.76 -9.28
N MET A 126 8.86 -3.65 -8.77
CA MET A 126 8.56 -5.08 -8.66
C MET A 126 7.79 -5.42 -7.38
N SER A 127 8.06 -4.69 -6.29
CA SER A 127 7.41 -4.92 -5.00
C SER A 127 5.95 -4.47 -4.96
N LEU A 128 5.57 -3.42 -5.72
CA LEU A 128 4.20 -2.90 -5.76
C LEU A 128 3.18 -3.91 -6.31
N PRO A 129 3.39 -4.55 -7.47
CA PRO A 129 2.46 -5.59 -7.96
C PRO A 129 2.39 -6.80 -7.03
N LEU A 130 3.51 -7.19 -6.42
CA LEU A 130 3.55 -8.32 -5.48
C LEU A 130 2.71 -8.01 -4.22
N LEU A 131 2.86 -6.81 -3.68
CA LEU A 131 2.09 -6.36 -2.53
C LEU A 131 0.60 -6.22 -2.88
N ALA A 132 0.27 -5.71 -4.08
CA ALA A 132 -1.09 -5.64 -4.58
C ALA A 132 -1.73 -7.02 -4.71
N MET A 133 -0.98 -8.02 -5.18
CA MET A 133 -1.43 -9.41 -5.25
C MET A 133 -1.72 -9.97 -3.84
N ALA A 134 -0.87 -9.70 -2.86
CA ALA A 134 -1.09 -10.11 -1.47
C ALA A 134 -2.37 -9.47 -0.88
N ILE A 135 -2.58 -8.17 -1.12
CA ILE A 135 -3.79 -7.46 -0.68
C ILE A 135 -5.02 -8.00 -1.40
N GLY A 136 -4.95 -8.27 -2.71
CA GLY A 136 -6.03 -8.88 -3.48
C GLY A 136 -6.41 -10.26 -2.95
N MET A 137 -5.41 -11.06 -2.56
CA MET A 137 -5.64 -12.38 -1.97
C MET A 137 -6.33 -12.30 -0.60
N LEU A 138 -5.92 -11.36 0.25
CA LEU A 138 -6.57 -11.13 1.55
C LEU A 138 -8.01 -10.63 1.37
N ALA A 139 -8.25 -9.68 0.46
CA ALA A 139 -9.59 -9.19 0.14
C ALA A 139 -10.47 -10.31 -0.43
N GLY A 140 -9.92 -11.14 -1.32
CA GLY A 140 -10.60 -12.32 -1.85
C GLY A 140 -11.00 -13.32 -0.77
N MET A 141 -10.12 -13.58 0.21
CA MET A 141 -10.45 -14.45 1.35
C MET A 141 -11.67 -13.95 2.16
N LEU A 142 -11.80 -12.63 2.34
CA LEU A 142 -12.97 -12.04 2.97
C LEU A 142 -14.24 -12.30 2.13
N GLY A 143 -14.14 -12.16 0.81
CA GLY A 143 -15.21 -12.50 -0.13
C GLY A 143 -15.60 -13.98 -0.05
N VAL A 144 -14.63 -14.89 0.04
CA VAL A 144 -14.89 -16.35 0.19
C VAL A 144 -15.67 -16.66 1.45
N ARG A 145 -15.33 -16.05 2.57
CA ARG A 145 -16.08 -16.21 3.82
C ARG A 145 -17.54 -15.81 3.65
N ARG A 146 -17.82 -14.77 2.89
CA ARG A 146 -19.19 -14.36 2.59
C ARG A 146 -19.90 -15.36 1.69
N VAL A 147 -19.25 -15.86 0.64
CA VAL A 147 -19.78 -16.90 -0.25
C VAL A 147 -20.14 -18.17 0.53
N ALA A 148 -19.33 -18.57 1.49
CA ALA A 148 -19.56 -19.75 2.32
C ALA A 148 -20.88 -19.64 3.13
N GLY A 149 -21.22 -18.43 3.60
CA GLY A 149 -22.42 -18.15 4.36
C GLY A 149 -23.70 -17.99 3.52
N ILE A 150 -23.64 -18.07 2.18
CA ILE A 150 -24.83 -17.99 1.32
C ILE A 150 -25.50 -19.37 1.27
N GLU A 151 -26.73 -19.46 1.79
CA GLU A 151 -27.53 -20.67 1.75
C GLU A 151 -28.31 -20.76 0.42
N PRO A 152 -28.37 -21.96 -0.22
CA PRO A 152 -29.12 -22.15 -1.47
C PRO A 152 -30.62 -21.83 -1.34
N VAL A 153 -31.19 -21.96 -0.14
CA VAL A 153 -32.60 -21.66 0.13
C VAL A 153 -32.99 -20.23 -0.19
N THR A 154 -32.07 -19.27 -0.05
CA THR A 154 -32.33 -17.86 -0.35
C THR A 154 -32.58 -17.60 -1.84
N ALA A 155 -32.15 -18.49 -2.73
CA ALA A 155 -32.40 -18.38 -4.17
C ALA A 155 -33.86 -18.69 -4.55
N PHE A 156 -34.56 -19.49 -3.73
CA PHE A 156 -35.90 -20.00 -4.02
C PHE A 156 -37.00 -19.25 -3.25
N GLY A 157 -36.74 -18.09 -2.68
CA GLY A 157 -37.76 -17.25 -2.07
C GLY A 157 -38.24 -17.82 -0.71
N GLY A 158 -37.31 -18.16 0.15
CA GLY A 158 -37.61 -18.36 1.57
C GLY A 158 -38.18 -17.06 2.17
N PRO A 159 -39.03 -17.15 3.21
CA PRO A 159 -39.83 -16.09 3.77
C PRO A 159 -39.04 -14.84 4.15
#